data_0928e5f685635837fc5849ec41a2e99d
#
_entry.id   0928e5f685635837fc5849ec41a2e99d
#
_cell.length_a   1.000
_cell.length_b   1.000
_cell.length_c   1.000
_cell.angle_alpha   90.00
_cell.angle_beta   90.00
_cell.angle_gamma   90.00
#
_symmetry.space_group_name_H-M   'P 1'
#
loop_
_entity.id
_entity.type
_entity.pdbx_description
1 polymer ?
#
loop_
_entity_poly.entity_id
_entity_poly.type
_entity_poly.pdbx_seq_one_letter_code
_entity_poly.pdbx_strand_id
1 'polypeptide(L)'
;MLALGNFTALGFRLAVYMLVSLLVGMCLREYVRSRAATSLGDPTPRLWGRLSWKPASWFDPFGSGVLPALIAILWTVQTLLIPAAYGKPAPVDPSRFRRHVRDVIIVSTAGPIATLGLGIAAGLVVRVTGLSAETYRIMLTLCYTSMSLTVFHLLPIPGLDGARMLALALPPDAASVYRNFDRYLPLVVLVILFLFSSLAIGLLTTLTGALCDSATGLNCQLALHF
;
A
#
# COMPACT_ATOMS: atom_id res chain seq x y z
N MET A 1 14.99 -25.43 -9.66
CA MET A 1 16.30 -24.78 -9.75
C MET A 1 16.03 -23.30 -9.98
N LEU A 2 16.00 -22.48 -8.89
CA LEU A 2 15.82 -21.04 -8.98
C LEU A 2 17.08 -20.50 -9.68
N ALA A 3 16.96 -20.06 -10.91
CA ALA A 3 17.99 -19.24 -11.55
C ALA A 3 18.10 -17.98 -10.69
N LEU A 4 19.15 -17.87 -9.89
CA LEU A 4 19.55 -16.63 -9.26
C LEU A 4 19.83 -15.65 -10.39
N GLY A 5 18.83 -14.80 -10.70
CA GLY A 5 18.94 -13.79 -11.74
C GLY A 5 20.14 -12.91 -11.43
N ASN A 6 20.89 -12.55 -12.45
CA ASN A 6 22.02 -11.66 -12.30
C ASN A 6 21.55 -10.31 -11.75
N PHE A 7 22.20 -9.83 -10.69
CA PHE A 7 22.00 -8.46 -10.18
C PHE A 7 22.29 -7.48 -11.32
N THR A 8 21.26 -6.76 -11.75
CA THR A 8 21.40 -5.75 -12.80
C THR A 8 21.39 -4.35 -12.20
N ALA A 9 22.17 -3.44 -12.79
CA ALA A 9 22.16 -2.04 -12.37
C ALA A 9 20.76 -1.41 -12.53
N LEU A 10 19.96 -1.87 -13.49
CA LEU A 10 18.59 -1.46 -13.70
C LEU A 10 17.68 -1.96 -12.58
N GLY A 11 17.77 -3.25 -12.23
CA GLY A 11 16.98 -3.83 -11.14
C GLY A 11 17.23 -3.13 -9.82
N PHE A 12 18.50 -2.81 -9.52
CA PHE A 12 18.84 -2.03 -8.33
C PHE A 12 18.20 -0.62 -8.34
N ARG A 13 18.26 0.11 -9.48
CA ARG A 13 17.61 1.44 -9.58
C ARG A 13 16.10 1.34 -9.38
N LEU A 14 15.45 0.38 -10.03
CA LEU A 14 14.00 0.17 -9.88
C LEU A 14 13.63 -0.18 -8.43
N ALA A 15 14.42 -0.98 -7.74
CA ALA A 15 14.24 -1.29 -6.33
C ALA A 15 14.33 -0.02 -5.45
N VAL A 16 15.29 0.86 -5.72
CA VAL A 16 15.41 2.15 -5.02
C VAL A 16 14.20 3.04 -5.30
N TYR A 17 13.77 3.15 -6.56
CA TYR A 17 12.57 3.95 -6.92
C TYR A 17 11.31 3.39 -6.25
N MET A 18 11.18 2.07 -6.17
CA MET A 18 10.08 1.40 -5.48
C MET A 18 10.09 1.72 -3.98
N LEU A 19 11.24 1.63 -3.30
CA LEU A 19 11.35 1.96 -1.87
C LEU A 19 11.00 3.42 -1.59
N VAL A 20 11.49 4.36 -2.41
CA VAL A 20 11.14 5.78 -2.30
C VAL A 20 9.64 5.99 -2.55
N SER A 21 9.08 5.32 -3.56
CA SER A 21 7.65 5.39 -3.88
C SER A 21 6.78 4.84 -2.74
N LEU A 22 7.21 3.73 -2.12
CA LEU A 22 6.54 3.18 -0.92
C LEU A 22 6.57 4.17 0.24
N LEU A 23 7.72 4.80 0.48
CA LEU A 23 7.87 5.80 1.54
C LEU A 23 6.92 6.99 1.32
N VAL A 24 6.89 7.54 0.11
CA VAL A 24 6.02 8.66 -0.27
C VAL A 24 4.54 8.26 -0.15
N GLY A 25 4.18 7.11 -0.72
CA GLY A 25 2.80 6.60 -0.68
C GLY A 25 2.31 6.34 0.74
N MET A 26 3.16 5.75 1.60
CA MET A 26 2.82 5.49 3.01
C MET A 26 2.71 6.78 3.82
N CYS A 27 3.61 7.76 3.64
CA CYS A 27 3.51 9.07 4.29
C CYS A 27 2.19 9.77 3.92
N LEU A 28 1.86 9.82 2.63
CA LEU A 28 0.63 10.44 2.14
C LEU A 28 -0.61 9.72 2.72
N ARG A 29 -0.63 8.40 2.64
CA ARG A 29 -1.72 7.55 3.12
C ARG A 29 -1.99 7.76 4.60
N GLU A 30 -0.97 7.64 5.46
CA GLU A 30 -1.12 7.75 6.91
C GLU A 30 -1.51 9.17 7.33
N TYR A 31 -0.98 10.18 6.65
CA TYR A 31 -1.36 11.58 6.89
C TYR A 31 -2.82 11.83 6.54
N VAL A 32 -3.26 11.45 5.33
CA VAL A 32 -4.64 11.69 4.85
C VAL A 32 -5.65 10.94 5.72
N ARG A 33 -5.36 9.68 6.08
CA ARG A 33 -6.20 8.90 6.98
C ARG A 33 -6.33 9.53 8.38
N SER A 34 -5.22 9.96 8.97
CA SER A 34 -5.20 10.63 10.28
C SER A 34 -5.95 11.97 10.24
N ARG A 35 -5.82 12.69 9.11
CA ARG A 35 -6.52 13.95 8.88
C ARG A 35 -8.03 13.73 8.75
N ALA A 36 -8.45 12.71 8.02
CA ALA A 36 -9.85 12.33 7.86
C ALA A 36 -10.49 12.00 9.24
N ALA A 37 -9.86 11.14 10.04
CA ALA A 37 -10.35 10.80 11.38
C ALA A 37 -10.52 12.05 12.27
N THR A 38 -9.50 12.92 12.26
CA THR A 38 -9.54 14.16 13.07
C THR A 38 -10.65 15.11 12.61
N SER A 39 -10.90 15.23 11.30
CA SER A 39 -11.96 16.09 10.76
C SER A 39 -13.37 15.56 11.07
N LEU A 40 -13.50 14.25 11.29
CA LEU A 40 -14.77 13.59 11.64
C LEU A 40 -15.04 13.51 13.15
N GLY A 41 -14.17 14.12 13.96
CA GLY A 41 -14.38 14.31 15.40
C GLY A 41 -13.51 13.44 16.30
N ASP A 42 -12.63 12.60 15.76
CA ASP A 42 -11.69 11.83 16.56
C ASP A 42 -10.33 12.54 16.69
N PRO A 43 -10.00 13.16 17.83
CA PRO A 43 -8.73 13.84 18.04
C PRO A 43 -7.56 12.87 18.29
N THR A 44 -7.83 11.58 18.45
CA THR A 44 -6.82 10.59 18.86
C THR A 44 -5.59 10.55 17.93
N PRO A 45 -5.72 10.56 16.59
CA PRO A 45 -4.54 10.59 15.71
C PRO A 45 -3.69 11.85 15.91
N ARG A 46 -4.32 12.99 16.18
CA ARG A 46 -3.61 14.25 16.46
C ARG A 46 -2.85 14.20 17.78
N LEU A 47 -3.49 13.70 18.84
CA LEU A 47 -2.89 13.58 20.18
C LEU A 47 -1.69 12.61 20.18
N TRP A 48 -1.71 11.59 19.33
CA TRP A 48 -0.62 10.63 19.18
C TRP A 48 0.43 11.06 18.14
N GLY A 49 0.40 12.29 17.66
CA GLY A 49 1.39 12.83 16.72
C GLY A 49 1.35 12.20 15.31
N ARG A 50 0.21 11.57 14.93
CA ARG A 50 0.03 10.92 13.63
C ARG A 50 -0.25 11.89 12.49
N LEU A 51 -0.62 13.14 12.78
CA LEU A 51 -0.72 14.23 11.79
C LEU A 51 0.67 14.76 11.45
N SER A 52 1.53 13.90 10.96
CA SER A 52 2.92 14.21 10.66
C SER A 52 3.37 13.49 9.40
N TRP A 53 4.18 14.15 8.58
CA TRP A 53 4.87 13.55 7.44
C TRP A 53 6.11 12.74 7.86
N LYS A 54 6.44 12.68 9.15
CA LYS A 54 7.61 11.95 9.67
C LYS A 54 7.34 10.45 9.64
N PRO A 55 8.15 9.64 8.90
CA PRO A 55 8.00 8.20 8.84
C PRO A 55 8.03 7.53 10.22
N ALA A 56 8.84 8.05 11.14
CA ALA A 56 8.95 7.52 12.50
C ALA A 56 7.60 7.44 13.25
N SER A 57 6.61 8.27 12.88
CA SER A 57 5.31 8.27 13.55
C SER A 57 4.48 7.00 13.28
N TRP A 58 4.64 6.38 12.12
CA TRP A 58 3.88 5.20 11.69
C TRP A 58 4.77 3.98 11.37
N PHE A 59 6.08 4.11 11.49
CA PHE A 59 7.02 3.05 11.16
C PHE A 59 6.74 1.75 11.93
N ASP A 60 6.64 0.64 11.22
CA ASP A 60 6.55 -0.71 11.73
C ASP A 60 7.79 -1.51 11.27
N PRO A 61 8.53 -2.18 12.18
CA PRO A 61 9.76 -2.88 11.81
C PRO A 61 9.56 -3.93 10.72
N PHE A 62 8.47 -4.67 10.76
CA PHE A 62 8.19 -5.69 9.75
C PHE A 62 7.53 -5.09 8.51
N GLY A 63 6.41 -4.38 8.67
CA GLY A 63 5.61 -3.89 7.55
C GLY A 63 6.24 -2.77 6.75
N SER A 64 7.01 -1.89 7.40
CA SER A 64 7.69 -0.75 6.75
C SER A 64 9.19 -0.97 6.57
N GLY A 65 9.77 -2.00 7.23
CA GLY A 65 11.18 -2.33 7.16
C GLY A 65 11.43 -3.63 6.39
N VAL A 66 11.20 -4.77 7.04
CA VAL A 66 11.57 -6.10 6.51
C VAL A 66 10.84 -6.42 5.20
N LEU A 67 9.53 -6.22 5.15
CA LEU A 67 8.72 -6.56 3.98
C LEU A 67 9.13 -5.77 2.72
N PRO A 68 9.24 -4.43 2.73
CA PRO A 68 9.73 -3.68 1.59
C PRO A 68 11.17 -4.02 1.20
N ALA A 69 12.05 -4.27 2.18
CA ALA A 69 13.44 -4.65 1.91
C ALA A 69 13.52 -6.02 1.19
N LEU A 70 12.73 -7.00 1.62
CA LEU A 70 12.66 -8.30 0.95
C LEU A 70 12.17 -8.16 -0.49
N ILE A 71 11.09 -7.39 -0.71
CA ILE A 71 10.56 -7.13 -2.05
C ILE A 71 11.61 -6.40 -2.90
N ALA A 72 12.34 -5.43 -2.34
CA ALA A 72 13.39 -4.72 -3.04
C ALA A 72 14.53 -5.65 -3.51
N ILE A 73 14.93 -6.61 -2.67
CA ILE A 73 15.92 -7.62 -3.05
C ILE A 73 15.42 -8.45 -4.25
N LEU A 74 14.16 -8.86 -4.24
CA LEU A 74 13.56 -9.61 -5.34
C LEU A 74 13.47 -8.79 -6.63
N TRP A 75 13.25 -7.48 -6.53
CA TRP A 75 13.27 -6.58 -7.68
C TRP A 75 14.67 -6.43 -8.28
N THR A 76 15.74 -6.52 -7.48
CA THR A 76 17.12 -6.46 -8.01
C THR A 76 17.44 -7.64 -8.93
N VAL A 77 16.79 -8.79 -8.73
CA VAL A 77 16.93 -9.98 -9.56
C VAL A 77 15.81 -10.11 -10.61
N GLN A 78 15.15 -8.97 -10.90
CA GLN A 78 14.08 -8.86 -11.90
C GLN A 78 12.86 -9.78 -11.64
N THR A 79 12.64 -10.17 -10.40
CA THR A 79 11.41 -10.81 -9.98
C THR A 79 10.42 -9.75 -9.56
N LEU A 80 9.45 -9.46 -10.43
CA LEU A 80 8.41 -8.46 -10.15
C LEU A 80 7.43 -9.01 -9.11
N LEU A 81 7.65 -8.67 -7.86
CA LEU A 81 6.67 -8.82 -6.80
C LEU A 81 5.90 -7.51 -6.60
N ILE A 82 4.69 -7.64 -6.09
CA ILE A 82 3.85 -6.48 -5.78
C ILE A 82 4.50 -5.68 -4.66
N PRO A 83 4.79 -4.38 -4.88
CA PRO A 83 5.22 -3.51 -3.81
C PRO A 83 4.17 -3.47 -2.69
N ALA A 84 4.55 -3.83 -1.49
CA ALA A 84 3.67 -3.82 -0.33
C ALA A 84 4.42 -3.28 0.89
N ALA A 85 3.71 -2.46 1.66
CA ALA A 85 4.17 -1.97 2.95
C ALA A 85 2.95 -1.66 3.82
N TYR A 86 3.11 -1.78 5.13
CA TYR A 86 2.14 -1.29 6.09
C TYR A 86 2.85 -0.67 7.29
N GLY A 87 2.16 0.23 7.97
CA GLY A 87 2.67 0.89 9.17
C GLY A 87 1.93 0.46 10.42
N LYS A 88 2.40 0.90 11.57
CA LYS A 88 1.65 0.77 12.82
C LYS A 88 0.26 1.36 12.63
N PRO A 89 -0.82 0.64 12.96
CA PRO A 89 -2.17 1.14 12.81
C PRO A 89 -2.33 2.52 13.46
N ALA A 90 -2.93 3.48 12.75
CA ALA A 90 -3.25 4.75 13.36
C ALA A 90 -4.28 4.52 14.48
N PRO A 91 -4.06 5.08 15.67
CA PRO A 91 -5.02 5.00 16.75
C PRO A 91 -6.26 5.83 16.36
N VAL A 92 -7.32 5.15 15.98
CA VAL A 92 -8.62 5.72 15.64
C VAL A 92 -9.63 5.16 16.61
N ASP A 93 -10.37 6.03 17.27
CA ASP A 93 -11.45 5.66 18.19
C ASP A 93 -12.81 5.84 17.51
N PRO A 94 -13.42 4.76 16.99
CA PRO A 94 -14.69 4.85 16.28
C PRO A 94 -15.86 5.31 17.16
N SER A 95 -15.76 5.22 18.49
CA SER A 95 -16.81 5.69 19.42
C SER A 95 -16.97 7.21 19.40
N ARG A 96 -15.97 7.93 18.94
CA ARG A 96 -15.96 9.41 18.86
C ARG A 96 -16.57 9.94 17.57
N PHE A 97 -16.86 9.09 16.60
CA PHE A 97 -17.47 9.50 15.34
C PHE A 97 -18.95 9.86 15.50
N ARG A 98 -19.37 10.91 14.82
CA ARG A 98 -20.77 11.37 14.84
C ARG A 98 -21.71 10.37 14.15
N ARG A 99 -21.25 9.74 13.06
CA ARG A 99 -21.97 8.73 12.27
C ARG A 99 -21.08 7.50 12.11
N HIS A 100 -21.13 6.62 13.13
CA HIS A 100 -20.17 5.52 13.30
C HIS A 100 -19.84 4.78 11.98
N VAL A 101 -20.84 4.17 11.31
CA VAL A 101 -20.61 3.36 10.10
C VAL A 101 -20.03 4.20 8.96
N ARG A 102 -20.66 5.34 8.64
CA ARG A 102 -20.23 6.22 7.57
C ARG A 102 -18.81 6.73 7.79
N ASP A 103 -18.52 7.19 9.00
CA ASP A 103 -17.27 7.86 9.30
C ASP A 103 -16.11 6.84 9.36
N VAL A 104 -16.36 5.61 9.81
CA VAL A 104 -15.39 4.50 9.71
C VAL A 104 -15.08 4.18 8.23
N ILE A 105 -16.08 4.13 7.35
CA ILE A 105 -15.87 3.91 5.91
C ILE A 105 -15.00 5.03 5.32
N ILE A 106 -15.33 6.30 5.60
CA ILE A 106 -14.57 7.45 5.08
C ILE A 106 -13.12 7.38 5.55
N VAL A 107 -12.86 7.11 6.82
CA VAL A 107 -11.49 7.02 7.35
C VAL A 107 -10.73 5.83 6.76
N SER A 108 -11.39 4.69 6.60
CA SER A 108 -10.77 3.49 6.05
C SER A 108 -10.47 3.61 4.54
N THR A 109 -11.30 4.34 3.79
CA THR A 109 -11.07 4.57 2.35
C THR A 109 -10.15 5.76 2.06
N ALA A 110 -10.00 6.71 2.99
CA ALA A 110 -9.21 7.92 2.78
C ALA A 110 -7.75 7.65 2.41
N GLY A 111 -7.12 6.66 3.05
CA GLY A 111 -5.75 6.24 2.74
C GLY A 111 -5.61 5.64 1.34
N PRO A 112 -6.37 4.58 1.00
CA PRO A 112 -6.41 3.99 -0.34
C PRO A 112 -6.75 4.99 -1.44
N ILE A 113 -7.70 5.91 -1.23
CA ILE A 113 -8.04 6.96 -2.19
C ILE A 113 -6.86 7.90 -2.42
N ALA A 114 -6.12 8.25 -1.37
CA ALA A 114 -4.94 9.11 -1.50
C ALA A 114 -3.82 8.44 -2.32
N THR A 115 -3.55 7.15 -2.10
CA THR A 115 -2.56 6.40 -2.90
C THR A 115 -3.04 6.18 -4.32
N LEU A 116 -4.33 5.93 -4.54
CA LEU A 116 -4.93 5.86 -5.87
C LEU A 116 -4.75 7.18 -6.63
N GLY A 117 -5.05 8.31 -5.99
CA GLY A 117 -4.85 9.64 -6.57
C GLY A 117 -3.40 9.93 -6.93
N LEU A 118 -2.45 9.54 -6.06
CA LEU A 118 -1.02 9.65 -6.34
C LEU A 118 -0.61 8.80 -7.56
N GLY A 119 -1.10 7.57 -7.64
CA GLY A 119 -0.85 6.68 -8.77
C GLY A 119 -1.42 7.22 -10.08
N ILE A 120 -2.66 7.73 -10.07
CA ILE A 120 -3.27 8.36 -11.24
C ILE A 120 -2.45 9.59 -11.68
N ALA A 121 -2.06 10.46 -10.75
CA ALA A 121 -1.25 11.63 -11.07
C ALA A 121 0.09 11.25 -11.71
N ALA A 122 0.80 10.26 -11.13
CA ALA A 122 2.04 9.74 -11.71
C ALA A 122 1.81 9.10 -13.10
N GLY A 123 0.74 8.33 -13.26
CA GLY A 123 0.38 7.71 -14.54
C GLY A 123 0.05 8.74 -15.64
N LEU A 124 -0.62 9.84 -15.30
CA LEU A 124 -0.87 10.93 -16.24
C LEU A 124 0.43 11.61 -16.67
N VAL A 125 1.42 11.76 -15.77
CA VAL A 125 2.74 12.29 -16.14
C VAL A 125 3.45 11.36 -17.12
N VAL A 126 3.33 10.03 -16.97
CA VAL A 126 3.91 9.04 -17.91
C VAL A 126 3.37 9.23 -19.34
N ARG A 127 2.14 9.71 -19.52
CA ARG A 127 1.55 10.00 -20.84
C ARG A 127 2.14 11.22 -21.55
N VAL A 128 2.85 12.08 -20.81
CA VAL A 128 3.47 13.26 -21.40
C VAL A 128 4.67 12.85 -22.24
N THR A 129 4.76 13.35 -23.46
CA THR A 129 5.88 13.11 -24.37
C THR A 129 7.11 13.92 -23.96
N GLY A 130 8.31 13.42 -24.28
CA GLY A 130 9.57 14.14 -24.04
C GLY A 130 10.16 13.99 -22.65
N LEU A 131 9.67 13.05 -21.84
CA LEU A 131 10.30 12.70 -20.57
C LEU A 131 11.67 12.05 -20.80
N SER A 132 12.63 12.36 -19.93
CA SER A 132 13.87 11.58 -19.87
C SER A 132 13.58 10.13 -19.49
N ALA A 133 14.40 9.19 -19.92
CA ALA A 133 14.21 7.77 -19.59
C ALA A 133 14.15 7.52 -18.07
N GLU A 134 14.92 8.27 -17.29
CA GLU A 134 14.90 8.13 -15.82
C GLU A 134 13.63 8.71 -15.21
N THR A 135 13.16 9.87 -15.65
CA THR A 135 11.89 10.45 -15.17
C THR A 135 10.72 9.52 -15.49
N TYR A 136 10.70 8.95 -16.70
CA TYR A 136 9.71 7.97 -17.11
C TYR A 136 9.68 6.76 -16.15
N ARG A 137 10.85 6.16 -15.85
CA ARG A 137 10.97 5.02 -14.93
C ARG A 137 10.52 5.35 -13.51
N ILE A 138 10.91 6.52 -13.00
CA ILE A 138 10.52 6.99 -11.66
C ILE A 138 8.99 7.14 -11.59
N MET A 139 8.37 7.80 -12.56
CA MET A 139 6.93 8.04 -12.57
C MET A 139 6.14 6.73 -12.78
N LEU A 140 6.62 5.84 -13.64
CA LEU A 140 6.01 4.54 -13.85
C LEU A 140 6.08 3.67 -12.59
N THR A 141 7.24 3.65 -11.91
CA THR A 141 7.41 2.92 -10.65
C THR A 141 6.54 3.53 -9.55
N LEU A 142 6.45 4.85 -9.46
CA LEU A 142 5.57 5.54 -8.51
C LEU A 142 4.09 5.20 -8.77
N CYS A 143 3.66 5.19 -10.03
CA CYS A 143 2.31 4.80 -10.42
C CYS A 143 2.02 3.36 -9.97
N TYR A 144 2.84 2.39 -10.41
CA TYR A 144 2.66 0.98 -10.09
C TYR A 144 2.66 0.71 -8.58
N THR A 145 3.61 1.29 -7.86
CA THR A 145 3.73 1.15 -6.39
C THR A 145 2.52 1.75 -5.67
N SER A 146 2.03 2.91 -6.11
CA SER A 146 0.86 3.55 -5.51
C SER A 146 -0.43 2.77 -5.75
N MET A 147 -0.60 2.19 -6.96
CA MET A 147 -1.72 1.29 -7.27
C MET A 147 -1.65 0.01 -6.45
N SER A 148 -0.44 -0.56 -6.29
CA SER A 148 -0.21 -1.72 -5.45
C SER A 148 -0.57 -1.46 -3.98
N LEU A 149 -0.14 -0.33 -3.41
CA LEU A 149 -0.54 0.07 -2.05
C LEU A 149 -2.06 0.20 -1.91
N THR A 150 -2.74 0.75 -2.91
CA THR A 150 -4.20 0.88 -2.91
C THR A 150 -4.86 -0.49 -2.84
N VAL A 151 -4.49 -1.40 -3.74
CA VAL A 151 -5.04 -2.76 -3.80
C VAL A 151 -4.73 -3.53 -2.52
N PHE A 152 -3.47 -3.48 -2.07
CA PHE A 152 -3.03 -4.18 -0.86
C PHE A 152 -3.82 -3.75 0.39
N HIS A 153 -4.03 -2.45 0.60
CA HIS A 153 -4.72 -1.96 1.78
C HIS A 153 -6.25 -2.14 1.74
N LEU A 154 -6.83 -2.37 0.57
CA LEU A 154 -8.25 -2.73 0.42
C LEU A 154 -8.52 -4.21 0.65
N LEU A 155 -7.50 -5.05 0.79
CA LEU A 155 -7.69 -6.45 1.12
C LEU A 155 -8.39 -6.61 2.48
N PRO A 156 -9.29 -7.60 2.60
CA PRO A 156 -9.95 -7.92 3.87
C PRO A 156 -9.03 -8.71 4.82
N ILE A 157 -7.80 -8.22 5.02
CA ILE A 157 -6.81 -8.84 5.90
C ILE A 157 -6.81 -8.06 7.23
N PRO A 158 -6.95 -8.72 8.41
CA PRO A 158 -6.89 -8.05 9.71
C PRO A 158 -5.69 -7.12 9.80
N GLY A 159 -5.91 -5.89 10.29
CA GLY A 159 -4.89 -4.84 10.37
C GLY A 159 -4.86 -3.89 9.17
N LEU A 160 -5.43 -4.24 8.01
CA LEU A 160 -5.55 -3.37 6.84
C LEU A 160 -6.89 -2.61 6.83
N ASP A 161 -7.02 -1.64 5.91
CA ASP A 161 -8.23 -0.80 5.85
C ASP A 161 -9.46 -1.57 5.36
N GLY A 162 -9.29 -2.50 4.40
CA GLY A 162 -10.36 -3.37 3.92
C GLY A 162 -10.98 -4.24 5.02
N ALA A 163 -10.17 -4.69 5.98
CA ALA A 163 -10.64 -5.43 7.13
C ALA A 163 -11.60 -4.62 8.03
N ARG A 164 -11.32 -3.33 8.20
CA ARG A 164 -12.19 -2.44 9.00
C ARG A 164 -13.53 -2.23 8.33
N MET A 165 -13.55 -2.16 7.01
CA MET A 165 -14.80 -2.08 6.24
C MET A 165 -15.58 -3.39 6.33
N LEU A 166 -14.90 -4.53 6.20
CA LEU A 166 -15.53 -5.84 6.35
C LEU A 166 -16.12 -6.03 7.76
N ALA A 167 -15.40 -5.59 8.80
CA ALA A 167 -15.86 -5.69 10.18
C ALA A 167 -17.20 -4.96 10.44
N LEU A 168 -17.57 -3.96 9.64
CA LEU A 168 -18.88 -3.30 9.75
C LEU A 168 -20.04 -4.16 9.22
N ALA A 169 -19.73 -5.12 8.34
CA ALA A 169 -20.73 -6.04 7.79
C ALA A 169 -20.88 -7.33 8.63
N LEU A 170 -19.99 -7.54 9.60
CA LEU A 170 -20.03 -8.73 10.46
C LEU A 170 -20.89 -8.50 11.70
N PRO A 171 -21.50 -9.57 12.27
CA PRO A 171 -22.11 -9.54 13.60
C PRO A 171 -21.09 -9.07 14.67
N PRO A 172 -21.55 -8.40 15.76
CA PRO A 172 -20.62 -7.80 16.75
C PRO A 172 -19.59 -8.78 17.32
N ASP A 173 -20.00 -10.01 17.60
CA ASP A 173 -19.08 -11.04 18.15
C ASP A 173 -18.02 -11.42 17.13
N ALA A 174 -18.41 -11.70 15.88
CA ALA A 174 -17.48 -12.00 14.79
C ALA A 174 -16.55 -10.83 14.50
N ALA A 175 -17.06 -9.60 14.48
CA ALA A 175 -16.27 -8.40 14.29
C ALA A 175 -15.22 -8.20 15.41
N SER A 176 -15.57 -8.55 16.66
CA SER A 176 -14.63 -8.45 17.79
C SER A 176 -13.49 -9.46 17.66
N VAL A 177 -13.82 -10.72 17.36
CA VAL A 177 -12.83 -11.77 17.11
C VAL A 177 -11.93 -11.37 15.93
N TYR A 178 -12.51 -10.92 14.82
CA TYR A 178 -11.78 -10.52 13.62
C TYR A 178 -10.78 -9.40 13.91
N ARG A 179 -11.15 -8.37 14.67
CA ARG A 179 -10.25 -7.28 15.08
C ARG A 179 -9.12 -7.74 16.01
N ASN A 180 -9.32 -8.79 16.80
CA ASN A 180 -8.28 -9.35 17.63
C ASN A 180 -7.10 -9.94 16.83
N PHE A 181 -7.33 -10.28 15.55
CA PHE A 181 -6.27 -10.74 14.65
C PHE A 181 -5.40 -9.60 14.11
N ASP A 182 -5.73 -8.33 14.30
CA ASP A 182 -4.92 -7.19 13.83
C ASP A 182 -3.46 -7.27 14.33
N ARG A 183 -3.24 -7.78 15.54
CA ARG A 183 -1.90 -7.99 16.11
C ARG A 183 -1.07 -9.05 15.38
N TYR A 184 -1.71 -9.95 14.65
CA TYR A 184 -1.06 -11.02 13.90
C TYR A 184 -0.85 -10.66 12.43
N LEU A 185 -1.08 -9.42 12.04
CA LEU A 185 -0.90 -8.96 10.65
C LEU A 185 0.42 -9.41 10.03
N PRO A 186 1.60 -9.31 10.70
CA PRO A 186 2.85 -9.80 10.15
C PRO A 186 2.81 -11.28 9.77
N LEU A 187 2.25 -12.10 10.67
CA LEU A 187 2.11 -13.54 10.44
C LEU A 187 1.11 -13.84 9.32
N VAL A 188 -0.03 -13.17 9.30
CA VAL A 188 -1.07 -13.35 8.28
C VAL A 188 -0.53 -12.99 6.89
N VAL A 189 0.17 -11.87 6.76
CA VAL A 189 0.81 -11.46 5.49
C VAL A 189 1.84 -12.50 5.05
N LEU A 190 2.66 -13.00 5.97
CA LEU A 190 3.67 -14.01 5.69
C LEU A 190 3.03 -15.33 5.24
N VAL A 191 1.98 -15.80 5.91
CA VAL A 191 1.22 -17.00 5.55
C VAL A 191 0.61 -16.86 4.16
N ILE A 192 0.00 -15.72 3.84
CA ILE A 192 -0.59 -15.48 2.52
C ILE A 192 0.50 -15.50 1.44
N LEU A 193 1.63 -14.86 1.67
CA LEU A 193 2.75 -14.83 0.72
C LEU A 193 3.36 -16.21 0.47
N PHE A 194 3.41 -17.09 1.47
CA PHE A 194 4.02 -18.42 1.33
C PHE A 194 3.04 -19.51 0.91
N LEU A 195 1.84 -19.56 1.49
CA LEU A 195 0.88 -20.65 1.22
C LEU A 195 -0.03 -20.39 0.02
N PHE A 196 -0.36 -19.13 -0.25
CA PHE A 196 -1.27 -18.74 -1.33
C PHE A 196 -0.55 -17.91 -2.40
N SER A 197 0.77 -18.10 -2.55
CA SER A 197 1.63 -17.25 -3.38
C SER A 197 1.12 -17.11 -4.82
N SER A 198 0.74 -18.21 -5.47
CA SER A 198 0.32 -18.16 -6.88
C SER A 198 -1.02 -17.43 -7.07
N LEU A 199 -2.02 -17.74 -6.24
CA LEU A 199 -3.35 -17.14 -6.35
C LEU A 199 -3.37 -15.69 -5.87
N ALA A 200 -2.83 -15.43 -4.67
CA ALA A 200 -2.85 -14.10 -4.07
C ALA A 200 -1.97 -13.12 -4.85
N ILE A 201 -0.75 -13.53 -5.22
CA ILE A 201 0.15 -12.70 -6.01
C ILE A 201 -0.45 -12.48 -7.42
N GLY A 202 -0.99 -13.53 -8.05
CA GLY A 202 -1.63 -13.42 -9.36
C GLY A 202 -2.81 -12.43 -9.36
N LEU A 203 -3.71 -12.52 -8.40
CA LEU A 203 -4.84 -11.59 -8.26
C LEU A 203 -4.35 -10.15 -8.04
N LEU A 204 -3.43 -9.95 -7.10
CA LEU A 204 -2.91 -8.63 -6.77
C LEU A 204 -2.15 -8.00 -7.93
N THR A 205 -1.31 -8.77 -8.64
CA THR A 205 -0.59 -8.29 -9.84
C THR A 205 -1.54 -7.90 -10.94
N THR A 206 -2.59 -8.69 -11.19
CA THR A 206 -3.60 -8.40 -12.20
C THR A 206 -4.36 -7.12 -11.87
N LEU A 207 -4.84 -6.96 -10.64
CA LEU A 207 -5.56 -5.74 -10.22
C LEU A 207 -4.66 -4.50 -10.25
N THR A 208 -3.44 -4.62 -9.73
CA THR A 208 -2.46 -3.52 -9.75
C THR A 208 -2.09 -3.13 -11.17
N GLY A 209 -1.83 -4.14 -12.03
CA GLY A 209 -1.56 -3.94 -13.44
C GLY A 209 -2.71 -3.21 -14.14
N ALA A 210 -3.93 -3.71 -14.03
CA ALA A 210 -5.11 -3.10 -14.65
C ALA A 210 -5.31 -1.62 -14.24
N LEU A 211 -5.12 -1.28 -12.97
CA LEU A 211 -5.18 0.10 -12.49
C LEU A 211 -4.05 0.96 -13.07
N CYS A 212 -2.82 0.46 -13.09
CA CYS A 212 -1.68 1.17 -13.65
C CYS A 212 -1.83 1.35 -15.17
N ASP A 213 -2.25 0.31 -15.89
CA ASP A 213 -2.47 0.32 -17.33
C ASP A 213 -3.55 1.34 -17.71
N SER A 214 -4.64 1.42 -16.96
CA SER A 214 -5.68 2.42 -17.16
C SER A 214 -5.18 3.86 -16.95
N ALA A 215 -4.32 4.07 -15.96
CA ALA A 215 -3.75 5.38 -15.67
C ALA A 215 -2.68 5.81 -16.68
N THR A 216 -1.82 4.90 -17.13
CA THR A 216 -0.69 5.19 -18.02
C THR A 216 -1.03 5.03 -19.51
N GLY A 217 -2.01 4.19 -19.85
CA GLY A 217 -2.29 3.77 -21.23
C GLY A 217 -1.28 2.76 -21.79
N LEU A 218 -0.45 2.17 -20.94
CA LEU A 218 0.64 1.25 -21.29
C LEU A 218 0.49 -0.03 -20.46
N ASN A 219 1.09 -1.13 -20.91
CA ASN A 219 1.22 -2.31 -20.06
C ASN A 219 2.36 -2.09 -19.04
N CYS A 220 1.99 -1.69 -17.81
CA CYS A 220 2.95 -1.31 -16.78
C CYS A 220 3.87 -2.46 -16.38
N GLN A 221 3.37 -3.70 -16.38
CA GLN A 221 4.17 -4.86 -16.00
C GLN A 221 5.25 -5.12 -17.05
N LEU A 222 4.90 -5.09 -18.33
CA LEU A 222 5.89 -5.22 -19.42
C LEU A 222 6.87 -4.05 -19.43
N ALA A 223 6.39 -2.84 -19.16
CA ALA A 223 7.23 -1.63 -19.14
C ALA A 223 8.21 -1.59 -17.95
N LEU A 224 7.97 -2.34 -16.88
CA LEU A 224 8.88 -2.50 -15.73
C LEU A 224 9.79 -3.72 -15.85
N HIS A 225 9.44 -4.68 -16.72
CA HIS A 225 10.29 -5.83 -17.07
C HIS A 225 11.17 -5.47 -18.27
N PHE A 226 12.40 -5.07 -18.03
CA PHE A 226 13.42 -4.87 -19.06
C PHE A 226 14.62 -5.78 -18.87
#